data_0be665601e10f97f6ea7385f6c73657d
#
_entry.id   0be665601e10f97f6ea7385f6c73657d
#
_cell.length_a   1.000
_cell.length_b   1.000
_cell.length_c   1.000
_cell.angle_alpha   90.00
_cell.angle_beta   90.00
_cell.angle_gamma   90.00
#
_symmetry.space_group_name_H-M   'P 1'
#
loop_
_entity.id
_entity.type
_entity.pdbx_description
1 polymer ?
#
loop_
_entity_poly.entity_id
_entity_poly.type
_entity_poly.pdbx_seq_one_letter_code
_entity_poly.pdbx_strand_id
1 'polypeptide(L)'
;MPETAVSWQQAIDRTVSALGYELVDVERSAGGLLRVTIDRVPGNRYESAGDAVTVDDCERVTRQLQYALDVDGIDYARLEVSSPGVDRPLKKPADWDRFAGSEVDLTLRSPFQGRKRWRGVLQPRDAGWRLLLPPPEGKAAGVAPAEALDFELSEVREARLVPQLDFKGRRARPAAAAPEAGLRPSGPPRGSSKVAKPHSLEEQR
;
A
#
# COMPACT_ATOMS: atom_id res chain seq x y z
N MET A 1 -39.27 -8.01 -10.04
CA MET A 1 -38.06 -8.01 -9.20
C MET A 1 -37.45 -6.65 -9.32
N PRO A 2 -37.33 -5.81 -8.27
CA PRO A 2 -36.60 -4.57 -8.38
C PRO A 2 -35.11 -4.92 -8.57
N GLU A 3 -34.58 -4.61 -9.74
CA GLU A 3 -33.15 -4.58 -9.97
C GLU A 3 -32.55 -3.61 -8.95
N THR A 4 -31.74 -4.14 -8.04
CA THR A 4 -31.05 -3.32 -7.05
C THR A 4 -30.10 -2.42 -7.85
N ALA A 5 -30.45 -1.14 -7.97
CA ALA A 5 -29.62 -0.16 -8.67
C ALA A 5 -28.21 -0.22 -8.08
N VAL A 6 -27.24 -0.62 -8.91
CA VAL A 6 -25.83 -0.68 -8.53
C VAL A 6 -25.43 0.73 -8.09
N SER A 7 -24.90 0.88 -6.89
CA SER A 7 -24.44 2.19 -6.46
C SER A 7 -23.27 2.64 -7.34
N TRP A 8 -23.18 3.94 -7.61
CA TRP A 8 -22.09 4.48 -8.43
C TRP A 8 -20.70 4.14 -7.88
N GLN A 9 -20.54 4.01 -6.54
CA GLN A 9 -19.30 3.56 -5.92
C GLN A 9 -18.98 2.10 -6.28
N GLN A 10 -19.98 1.24 -6.27
CA GLN A 10 -19.81 -0.17 -6.64
C GLN A 10 -19.47 -0.34 -8.12
N ALA A 11 -20.07 0.47 -9.00
CA ALA A 11 -19.76 0.46 -10.43
C ALA A 11 -18.29 0.83 -10.67
N ILE A 12 -17.80 1.88 -9.99
CA ILE A 12 -16.41 2.32 -10.08
C ILE A 12 -15.47 1.25 -9.50
N ASP A 13 -15.73 0.73 -8.31
CA ASP A 13 -14.87 -0.28 -7.67
C ASP A 13 -14.75 -1.53 -8.53
N ARG A 14 -15.87 -2.02 -9.08
CA ARG A 14 -15.91 -3.16 -10.01
C ARG A 14 -15.06 -2.89 -11.26
N THR A 15 -15.19 -1.72 -11.87
CA THR A 15 -14.47 -1.36 -13.09
C THR A 15 -12.97 -1.23 -12.85
N VAL A 16 -12.56 -0.53 -11.79
CA VAL A 16 -11.16 -0.35 -11.40
C VAL A 16 -10.51 -1.70 -11.08
N SER A 17 -11.19 -2.54 -10.29
CA SER A 17 -10.70 -3.87 -9.91
C SER A 17 -10.59 -4.81 -11.12
N ALA A 18 -11.53 -4.77 -12.07
CA ALA A 18 -11.47 -5.57 -13.30
C ALA A 18 -10.27 -5.22 -14.19
N LEU A 19 -9.77 -3.99 -14.12
CA LEU A 19 -8.56 -3.55 -14.80
C LEU A 19 -7.26 -3.88 -14.04
N GLY A 20 -7.37 -4.49 -12.86
CA GLY A 20 -6.23 -4.89 -12.04
C GLY A 20 -5.67 -3.78 -11.15
N TYR A 21 -6.41 -2.69 -10.95
CA TYR A 21 -6.04 -1.62 -10.03
C TYR A 21 -6.84 -1.70 -8.74
N GLU A 22 -6.34 -1.05 -7.71
CA GLU A 22 -7.02 -0.86 -6.43
C GLU A 22 -7.71 0.51 -6.40
N LEU A 23 -9.01 0.54 -6.06
CA LEU A 23 -9.69 1.79 -5.73
C LEU A 23 -9.29 2.23 -4.33
N VAL A 24 -8.54 3.32 -4.22
CA VAL A 24 -8.09 3.88 -2.94
C VAL A 24 -9.17 4.78 -2.35
N ASP A 25 -9.72 5.66 -3.17
CA ASP A 25 -10.73 6.63 -2.77
C ASP A 25 -11.64 7.01 -3.93
N VAL A 26 -12.87 7.40 -3.61
CA VAL A 26 -13.81 7.96 -4.57
C VAL A 26 -14.65 9.03 -3.91
N GLU A 27 -14.67 10.21 -4.52
CA GLU A 27 -15.39 11.38 -4.01
C GLU A 27 -16.30 11.95 -5.10
N ARG A 28 -17.51 12.36 -4.73
CA ARG A 28 -18.42 13.08 -5.60
C ARG A 28 -18.79 14.42 -4.96
N SER A 29 -18.44 15.52 -5.63
CA SER A 29 -18.78 16.86 -5.15
C SER A 29 -20.21 17.24 -5.55
N ALA A 30 -20.77 18.27 -4.87
CA ALA A 30 -22.08 18.81 -5.19
C ALA A 30 -22.16 19.37 -6.63
N GLY A 31 -21.03 19.76 -7.24
CA GLY A 31 -20.95 20.22 -8.64
C GLY A 31 -20.83 19.10 -9.67
N GLY A 32 -21.01 17.83 -9.27
CA GLY A 32 -20.94 16.68 -10.18
C GLY A 32 -19.50 16.28 -10.58
N LEU A 33 -18.47 16.81 -9.94
CA LEU A 33 -17.11 16.31 -10.09
C LEU A 33 -17.01 14.95 -9.39
N LEU A 34 -16.59 13.94 -10.15
CA LEU A 34 -16.29 12.60 -9.69
C LEU A 34 -14.78 12.41 -9.70
N ARG A 35 -14.16 12.30 -8.52
CA ARG A 35 -12.73 12.05 -8.37
C ARG A 35 -12.51 10.62 -7.95
N VAL A 36 -11.69 9.89 -8.70
CA VAL A 36 -11.35 8.49 -8.48
C VAL A 36 -9.84 8.40 -8.26
N THR A 37 -9.44 7.89 -7.10
CA THR A 37 -8.03 7.67 -6.77
C THR A 37 -7.74 6.18 -6.85
N ILE A 38 -6.78 5.82 -7.71
CA ILE A 38 -6.40 4.42 -7.97
C ILE A 38 -4.96 4.16 -7.56
N ASP A 39 -4.66 2.91 -7.21
CA ASP A 39 -3.29 2.46 -6.98
C ASP A 39 -3.02 1.12 -7.68
N ARG A 40 -1.75 0.79 -7.86
CA ARG A 40 -1.33 -0.51 -8.37
C ARG A 40 -1.43 -1.55 -7.28
N VAL A 41 -1.99 -2.72 -7.63
CA VAL A 41 -2.02 -3.87 -6.72
C VAL A 41 -0.63 -4.51 -6.67
N PRO A 42 -0.03 -4.69 -5.49
CA PRO A 42 1.27 -5.35 -5.37
C PRO A 42 1.29 -6.72 -6.03
N GLY A 43 2.35 -7.02 -6.78
CA GLY A 43 2.51 -8.29 -7.47
C GLY A 43 1.82 -8.39 -8.84
N ASN A 44 0.94 -7.48 -9.21
CA ASN A 44 0.38 -7.42 -10.54
C ASN A 44 1.40 -6.89 -11.55
N ARG A 45 1.25 -7.30 -12.83
CA ARG A 45 2.07 -6.81 -13.93
C ARG A 45 1.35 -5.67 -14.65
N TYR A 46 2.10 -4.59 -14.88
CA TYR A 46 1.65 -3.42 -15.62
C TYR A 46 2.56 -3.16 -16.81
N GLU A 47 2.10 -2.43 -17.83
CA GLU A 47 2.88 -2.13 -19.04
C GLU A 47 4.12 -1.29 -18.72
N SER A 48 3.97 -0.33 -17.81
CA SER A 48 5.08 0.51 -17.35
C SER A 48 5.74 -0.08 -16.10
N ALA A 49 7.07 -0.04 -16.06
CA ALA A 49 7.84 -0.53 -14.92
C ALA A 49 7.64 0.35 -13.66
N GLY A 50 7.74 -0.29 -12.49
CA GLY A 50 7.64 0.36 -11.18
C GLY A 50 6.30 0.17 -10.50
N ASP A 51 6.24 0.59 -9.21
CA ASP A 51 5.07 0.36 -8.35
C ASP A 51 4.09 1.55 -8.34
N ALA A 52 4.48 2.68 -8.95
CA ALA A 52 3.67 3.89 -8.97
C ALA A 52 2.70 3.91 -10.16
N VAL A 53 1.50 4.41 -9.92
CA VAL A 53 0.51 4.71 -10.98
C VAL A 53 1.06 5.76 -11.93
N THR A 54 0.97 5.50 -13.23
CA THR A 54 1.41 6.41 -14.30
C THR A 54 0.21 7.14 -14.92
N VAL A 55 0.51 8.11 -15.79
CA VAL A 55 -0.52 8.81 -16.57
C VAL A 55 -1.27 7.83 -17.49
N ASP A 56 -0.56 6.86 -18.09
CA ASP A 56 -1.18 5.86 -18.97
C ASP A 56 -2.16 4.95 -18.20
N ASP A 57 -1.85 4.61 -16.95
CA ASP A 57 -2.76 3.87 -16.08
C ASP A 57 -4.04 4.69 -15.82
N CYS A 58 -3.88 5.99 -15.49
CA CYS A 58 -5.01 6.88 -15.26
C CYS A 58 -5.87 7.04 -16.53
N GLU A 59 -5.24 7.17 -17.69
CA GLU A 59 -5.95 7.28 -18.98
C GLU A 59 -6.74 6.00 -19.30
N ARG A 60 -6.13 4.83 -19.12
CA ARG A 60 -6.80 3.54 -19.31
C ARG A 60 -8.03 3.40 -18.43
N VAL A 61 -7.88 3.70 -17.15
CA VAL A 61 -8.98 3.62 -16.18
C VAL A 61 -10.06 4.66 -16.50
N THR A 62 -9.67 5.89 -16.87
CA THR A 62 -10.62 6.94 -17.27
C THR A 62 -11.50 6.50 -18.42
N ARG A 63 -10.92 5.97 -19.51
CA ARG A 63 -11.68 5.51 -20.68
C ARG A 63 -12.68 4.42 -20.30
N GLN A 64 -12.27 3.45 -19.49
CA GLN A 64 -13.16 2.36 -19.11
C GLN A 64 -14.26 2.82 -18.14
N LEU A 65 -13.94 3.73 -17.23
CA LEU A 65 -14.94 4.32 -16.33
C LEU A 65 -15.98 5.15 -17.09
N GLN A 66 -15.57 5.94 -18.09
CA GLN A 66 -16.51 6.70 -18.93
C GLN A 66 -17.54 5.77 -19.57
N TYR A 67 -17.08 4.66 -20.17
CA TYR A 67 -17.97 3.67 -20.75
C TYR A 67 -18.88 3.00 -19.71
N ALA A 68 -18.32 2.55 -18.59
CA ALA A 68 -19.08 1.83 -17.58
C ALA A 68 -20.16 2.72 -16.90
N LEU A 69 -19.81 3.98 -16.60
CA LEU A 69 -20.73 4.93 -15.99
C LEU A 69 -21.87 5.32 -16.93
N ASP A 70 -21.59 5.47 -18.24
CA ASP A 70 -22.61 5.73 -19.27
C ASP A 70 -23.60 4.56 -19.36
N VAL A 71 -23.10 3.31 -19.42
CA VAL A 71 -23.93 2.09 -19.46
C VAL A 71 -24.79 1.95 -18.19
N ASP A 72 -24.25 2.27 -17.03
CA ASP A 72 -24.96 2.19 -15.74
C ASP A 72 -25.86 3.42 -15.51
N GLY A 73 -25.93 4.39 -16.44
CA GLY A 73 -26.75 5.60 -16.34
C GLY A 73 -26.34 6.54 -15.21
N ILE A 74 -25.05 6.59 -14.88
CA ILE A 74 -24.51 7.40 -13.79
C ILE A 74 -24.01 8.74 -14.33
N ASP A 75 -24.72 9.82 -14.04
CA ASP A 75 -24.37 11.17 -14.48
C ASP A 75 -23.22 11.75 -13.65
N TYR A 76 -22.31 12.44 -14.31
CA TYR A 76 -21.26 13.28 -13.73
C TYR A 76 -20.95 14.48 -14.63
N ALA A 77 -20.55 15.61 -14.05
CA ALA A 77 -20.13 16.77 -14.84
C ALA A 77 -18.67 16.69 -15.28
N ARG A 78 -17.82 16.06 -14.46
CA ARG A 78 -16.38 15.90 -14.71
C ARG A 78 -15.88 14.64 -14.00
N LEU A 79 -15.05 13.87 -14.71
CA LEU A 79 -14.35 12.69 -14.16
C LEU A 79 -12.84 13.00 -14.07
N GLU A 80 -12.27 12.80 -12.88
CA GLU A 80 -10.84 12.90 -12.62
C GLU A 80 -10.34 11.55 -12.07
N VAL A 81 -9.30 11.00 -12.71
CA VAL A 81 -8.61 9.79 -12.23
C VAL A 81 -7.18 10.14 -11.88
N SER A 82 -6.73 9.77 -10.70
CA SER A 82 -5.39 10.13 -10.22
C SER A 82 -4.77 9.03 -9.35
N SER A 83 -3.46 9.11 -9.15
CA SER A 83 -2.76 8.35 -8.11
C SER A 83 -3.02 8.96 -6.72
N PRO A 84 -2.82 8.19 -5.61
CA PRO A 84 -3.01 8.70 -4.26
C PRO A 84 -1.92 9.70 -3.82
N GLY A 85 -0.84 9.82 -4.59
CA GLY A 85 0.32 10.62 -4.18
C GLY A 85 1.18 9.94 -3.11
N VAL A 86 2.08 10.72 -2.52
CA VAL A 86 3.03 10.23 -1.50
C VAL A 86 2.42 10.17 -0.08
N ASP A 87 1.33 10.85 0.14
CA ASP A 87 0.56 10.92 1.39
C ASP A 87 -0.73 10.07 1.31
N ARG A 88 -0.62 8.87 0.73
CA ARG A 88 -1.73 7.94 0.51
C ARG A 88 -2.63 7.82 1.75
N PRO A 89 -3.96 8.01 1.63
CA PRO A 89 -4.88 7.76 2.71
C PRO A 89 -5.02 6.25 2.99
N LEU A 90 -5.15 5.87 4.27
CA LEU A 90 -5.44 4.52 4.73
C LEU A 90 -6.94 4.44 5.03
N LYS A 91 -7.73 3.86 4.13
CA LYS A 91 -9.19 3.81 4.24
C LYS A 91 -9.74 2.42 4.50
N LYS A 92 -9.13 1.40 3.87
CA LYS A 92 -9.56 0.01 3.96
C LYS A 92 -8.78 -0.73 5.05
N PRO A 93 -9.36 -1.74 5.71
CA PRO A 93 -8.61 -2.58 6.66
C PRO A 93 -7.32 -3.15 6.07
N ALA A 94 -7.33 -3.57 4.80
CA ALA A 94 -6.15 -4.09 4.11
C ALA A 94 -5.01 -3.06 3.96
N ASP A 95 -5.31 -1.75 3.95
CA ASP A 95 -4.27 -0.72 3.90
C ASP A 95 -3.42 -0.73 5.17
N TRP A 96 -4.04 -0.99 6.32
CA TRP A 96 -3.36 -1.00 7.61
C TRP A 96 -2.37 -2.14 7.71
N ASP A 97 -2.75 -3.33 7.23
CA ASP A 97 -1.86 -4.50 7.17
C ASP A 97 -0.71 -4.25 6.17
N ARG A 98 -1.03 -3.70 4.99
CA ARG A 98 -0.05 -3.40 3.93
C ARG A 98 1.01 -2.41 4.38
N PHE A 99 0.61 -1.39 5.14
CA PHE A 99 1.48 -0.30 5.57
C PHE A 99 1.92 -0.38 7.03
N ALA A 100 1.78 -1.56 7.65
CA ALA A 100 2.39 -1.84 8.94
C ALA A 100 3.90 -1.59 8.90
N GLY A 101 4.44 -0.91 9.90
CA GLY A 101 5.84 -0.48 9.95
C GLY A 101 6.12 0.87 9.28
N SER A 102 5.15 1.47 8.59
CA SER A 102 5.29 2.81 8.00
C SER A 102 4.94 3.91 8.99
N GLU A 103 5.50 5.08 8.77
CA GLU A 103 5.13 6.28 9.53
C GLU A 103 3.80 6.83 8.98
N VAL A 104 2.86 7.13 9.89
CA VAL A 104 1.53 7.63 9.54
C VAL A 104 1.17 8.87 10.35
N ASP A 105 0.42 9.77 9.71
CA ASP A 105 -0.32 10.85 10.36
C ASP A 105 -1.73 10.34 10.66
N LEU A 106 -2.07 10.24 11.94
CA LEU A 106 -3.35 9.72 12.44
C LEU A 106 -4.18 10.85 13.04
N THR A 107 -5.44 10.96 12.66
CA THR A 107 -6.43 11.86 13.28
C THR A 107 -7.54 11.02 13.91
N LEU A 108 -7.70 11.12 15.23
CA LEU A 108 -8.77 10.44 15.97
C LEU A 108 -10.09 11.22 15.90
N ARG A 109 -11.20 10.53 16.03
CA ARG A 109 -12.54 11.10 16.16
C ARG A 109 -12.69 11.86 17.47
N SER A 110 -12.25 11.26 18.57
CA SER A 110 -12.23 11.83 19.90
C SER A 110 -10.79 12.17 20.34
N PRO A 111 -10.58 13.25 21.10
CA PRO A 111 -9.23 13.56 21.56
C PRO A 111 -8.74 12.53 22.59
N PHE A 112 -7.50 12.08 22.42
CA PHE A 112 -6.78 11.32 23.42
C PHE A 112 -5.73 12.25 24.06
N GLN A 113 -5.68 12.35 25.39
CA GLN A 113 -4.82 13.28 26.13
C GLN A 113 -4.90 14.74 25.61
N GLY A 114 -6.10 15.19 25.23
CA GLY A 114 -6.32 16.55 24.71
C GLY A 114 -5.92 16.76 23.24
N ARG A 115 -5.36 15.75 22.56
CA ARG A 115 -4.88 15.84 21.17
C ARG A 115 -5.67 14.88 20.27
N LYS A 116 -5.97 15.32 19.04
CA LYS A 116 -6.61 14.50 18.02
C LYS A 116 -5.63 13.99 16.96
N ARG A 117 -4.53 14.71 16.73
CA ARG A 117 -3.54 14.38 15.69
C ARG A 117 -2.29 13.79 16.31
N TRP A 118 -1.86 12.68 15.74
CA TRP A 118 -0.72 11.89 16.20
C TRP A 118 0.09 11.46 14.99
N ARG A 119 1.40 11.48 15.12
CA ARG A 119 2.32 10.96 14.12
C ARG A 119 3.19 9.89 14.77
N GLY A 120 3.40 8.77 14.06
CA GLY A 120 4.23 7.69 14.55
C GLY A 120 4.27 6.52 13.59
N VAL A 121 4.96 5.46 14.01
CA VAL A 121 5.10 4.22 13.24
C VAL A 121 3.95 3.28 13.58
N LEU A 122 3.23 2.85 12.55
CA LEU A 122 2.09 1.95 12.67
C LEU A 122 2.55 0.51 12.97
N GLN A 123 1.98 -0.12 13.98
CA GLN A 123 2.22 -1.52 14.32
C GLN A 123 0.93 -2.30 14.56
N PRO A 124 0.84 -3.55 14.10
CA PRO A 124 -0.28 -4.42 14.42
C PRO A 124 -0.20 -4.88 15.88
N ARG A 125 -1.38 -5.18 16.47
CA ARG A 125 -1.55 -5.82 17.79
C ARG A 125 -2.53 -6.98 17.68
N ASP A 126 -2.58 -7.81 18.72
CA ASP A 126 -3.57 -8.91 18.83
C ASP A 126 -5.01 -8.40 18.75
N ALA A 127 -5.27 -7.21 19.30
CA ALA A 127 -6.54 -6.50 19.16
C ALA A 127 -6.27 -5.04 18.79
N GLY A 128 -6.60 -4.65 17.55
CA GLY A 128 -6.45 -3.29 17.05
C GLY A 128 -5.04 -2.93 16.58
N TRP A 129 -4.67 -1.67 16.77
CA TRP A 129 -3.45 -1.08 16.22
C TRP A 129 -2.69 -0.29 17.28
N ARG A 130 -1.41 -0.13 17.06
CA ARG A 130 -0.51 0.68 17.89
C ARG A 130 0.23 1.68 17.01
N LEU A 131 0.31 2.91 17.49
CA LEU A 131 1.17 3.94 16.93
C LEU A 131 2.34 4.17 17.89
N LEU A 132 3.56 3.83 17.45
CA LEU A 132 4.78 4.18 18.19
C LEU A 132 5.11 5.64 17.92
N LEU A 133 5.09 6.44 18.98
CA LEU A 133 5.35 7.87 18.88
C LEU A 133 6.86 8.14 18.84
N PRO A 134 7.32 9.14 18.08
CA PRO A 134 8.71 9.56 18.13
C PRO A 134 9.03 10.09 19.53
N PRO A 135 10.27 9.92 20.00
CA PRO A 135 10.69 10.49 21.27
C PRO A 135 10.47 12.02 21.24
N PRO A 136 10.09 12.63 22.37
CA PRO A 136 9.92 14.06 22.46
C PRO A 136 11.22 14.78 22.09
N GLU A 137 11.10 15.91 21.37
CA GLU A 137 12.24 16.71 20.93
C GLU A 137 13.18 17.03 22.10
N GLY A 138 14.48 16.79 21.92
CA GLY A 138 15.53 17.05 22.92
C GLY A 138 15.91 15.84 23.80
N LYS A 139 15.26 14.67 23.68
CA LYS A 139 15.70 13.44 24.35
C LYS A 139 16.31 12.49 23.32
N ALA A 140 17.52 12.02 23.59
CA ALA A 140 18.18 11.03 22.73
C ALA A 140 17.35 9.74 22.64
N ALA A 141 17.26 9.16 21.45
CA ALA A 141 16.66 7.86 21.26
C ALA A 141 17.32 6.83 22.18
N GLY A 142 16.55 6.23 23.10
CA GLY A 142 17.01 5.18 23.99
C GLY A 142 16.93 5.49 25.49
N VAL A 143 16.58 6.71 25.91
CA VAL A 143 16.52 7.12 27.32
C VAL A 143 15.09 7.18 27.89
N ALA A 144 14.07 7.29 27.04
CA ALA A 144 12.68 7.25 27.46
C ALA A 144 11.97 6.01 26.89
N PRO A 145 11.04 5.39 27.63
CA PRO A 145 10.17 4.37 27.04
C PRO A 145 9.47 4.98 25.83
N ALA A 146 9.45 4.26 24.71
CA ALA A 146 8.71 4.69 23.52
C ALA A 146 7.24 4.87 23.92
N GLU A 147 6.75 6.09 23.86
CA GLU A 147 5.33 6.35 24.04
C GLU A 147 4.56 5.69 22.92
N ALA A 148 3.46 5.04 23.23
CA ALA A 148 2.63 4.37 22.27
C ALA A 148 1.16 4.74 22.46
N LEU A 149 0.46 4.91 21.37
CA LEU A 149 -0.97 5.10 21.33
C LEU A 149 -1.62 3.82 20.77
N ASP A 150 -2.41 3.15 21.59
CA ASP A 150 -3.21 2.01 21.17
C ASP A 150 -4.60 2.50 20.75
N PHE A 151 -5.13 1.98 19.64
CA PHE A 151 -6.41 2.42 19.08
C PHE A 151 -7.07 1.34 18.22
N GLU A 152 -8.37 1.50 18.00
CA GLU A 152 -9.15 0.71 17.04
C GLU A 152 -9.46 1.54 15.78
N LEU A 153 -9.72 0.85 14.66
CA LEU A 153 -10.07 1.54 13.39
C LEU A 153 -11.36 2.38 13.52
N SER A 154 -12.27 1.98 14.38
CA SER A 154 -13.51 2.71 14.70
C SER A 154 -13.25 4.10 15.29
N GLU A 155 -12.13 4.29 15.99
CA GLU A 155 -11.72 5.54 16.62
C GLU A 155 -11.03 6.49 15.64
N VAL A 156 -10.63 5.99 14.48
CA VAL A 156 -9.91 6.75 13.47
C VAL A 156 -10.88 7.58 12.63
N ARG A 157 -10.61 8.87 12.50
CA ARG A 157 -11.26 9.75 11.55
C ARG A 157 -10.57 9.74 10.20
N GLU A 158 -9.23 9.81 10.22
CA GLU A 158 -8.38 9.90 9.03
C GLU A 158 -6.99 9.40 9.37
N ALA A 159 -6.38 8.68 8.44
CA ALA A 159 -4.98 8.32 8.49
C ALA A 159 -4.34 8.46 7.12
N ARG A 160 -3.09 8.96 7.06
CA ARG A 160 -2.30 9.11 5.84
C ARG A 160 -0.87 8.66 6.06
N LEU A 161 -0.26 8.13 5.03
CA LEU A 161 1.18 7.86 5.04
C LEU A 161 1.95 9.19 5.15
N VAL A 162 3.04 9.17 5.91
CA VAL A 162 3.99 10.28 5.96
C VAL A 162 5.00 10.08 4.83
N PRO A 163 5.14 11.04 3.91
CA PRO A 163 6.13 10.95 2.84
C PRO A 163 7.55 10.91 3.41
N GLN A 164 8.28 9.83 3.15
CA GLN A 164 9.71 9.78 3.44
C GLN A 164 10.46 10.40 2.26
N LEU A 165 10.67 11.72 2.32
CA LEU A 165 11.44 12.44 1.32
C LEU A 165 12.92 12.42 1.69
N ASP A 166 13.72 11.65 0.98
CA ASP A 166 15.17 11.73 1.09
C ASP A 166 15.66 12.91 0.24
N PHE A 167 15.95 14.03 0.89
CA PHE A 167 16.45 15.26 0.26
C PHE A 167 17.86 15.10 -0.37
N LYS A 168 18.52 13.96 -0.22
CA LYS A 168 19.82 13.63 -0.87
C LYS A 168 19.67 13.03 -2.27
N GLY A 169 18.53 13.15 -2.93
CA GLY A 169 18.32 12.77 -4.32
C GLY A 169 18.08 11.28 -4.57
N ARG A 170 17.91 10.47 -3.54
CA ARG A 170 17.36 9.11 -3.64
C ARG A 170 15.92 9.10 -3.15
N ARG A 171 14.99 8.79 -4.04
CA ARG A 171 13.63 8.43 -3.63
C ARG A 171 13.72 7.23 -2.69
N ALA A 172 13.31 7.39 -1.45
CA ALA A 172 13.16 6.28 -0.54
C ALA A 172 12.18 5.28 -1.18
N ARG A 173 12.58 4.02 -1.29
CA ARG A 173 11.67 2.93 -1.68
C ARG A 173 10.54 2.90 -0.66
N PRO A 174 9.28 2.74 -1.08
CA PRO A 174 8.22 2.42 -0.13
C PRO A 174 8.67 1.20 0.67
N ALA A 175 8.42 1.20 1.97
CA ALA A 175 8.77 0.10 2.85
C ALA A 175 8.17 -1.19 2.28
N ALA A 176 9.04 -2.03 1.73
CA ALA A 176 8.65 -3.31 1.17
C ALA A 176 8.20 -4.22 2.31
N ALA A 177 7.18 -5.00 2.02
CA ALA A 177 6.62 -6.08 2.80
C ALA A 177 7.60 -6.75 3.77
N ALA A 178 7.08 -7.12 4.95
CA ALA A 178 7.76 -7.90 5.96
C ALA A 178 8.55 -9.08 5.36
N PRO A 179 9.73 -9.43 5.92
CA PRO A 179 10.48 -10.57 5.43
C PRO A 179 9.70 -11.86 5.70
N GLU A 180 9.42 -12.60 4.64
CA GLU A 180 8.93 -13.97 4.73
C GLU A 180 9.85 -14.75 5.67
N ALA A 181 9.27 -15.39 6.68
CA ALA A 181 9.94 -16.35 7.53
C ALA A 181 10.43 -17.51 6.65
N GLY A 182 11.69 -17.45 6.28
CA GLY A 182 12.35 -18.45 5.46
C GLY A 182 12.39 -19.79 6.16
N LEU A 183 11.61 -20.72 5.67
CA LEU A 183 11.75 -22.15 5.93
C LEU A 183 13.08 -22.58 5.30
N ARG A 184 14.07 -22.85 6.12
CA ARG A 184 15.34 -23.42 5.66
C ARG A 184 15.15 -24.89 5.26
N PRO A 185 15.43 -25.32 4.03
CA PRO A 185 15.59 -26.73 3.76
C PRO A 185 16.95 -27.20 4.29
N SER A 186 16.90 -28.17 5.18
CA SER A 186 18.06 -28.93 5.65
C SER A 186 18.67 -29.73 4.49
N GLY A 187 19.83 -29.33 4.01
CA GLY A 187 20.61 -30.11 3.05
C GLY A 187 21.46 -31.19 3.74
N PRO A 188 21.68 -32.33 3.09
CA PRO A 188 22.47 -33.44 3.65
C PRO A 188 23.97 -33.17 3.66
N PRO A 189 24.77 -33.89 4.49
CA PRO A 189 26.19 -33.63 4.70
C PRO A 189 27.03 -34.07 3.52
N ARG A 190 27.99 -33.25 3.13
CA ARG A 190 29.03 -33.60 2.15
C ARG A 190 30.01 -34.60 2.74
N GLY A 191 30.02 -35.82 2.19
CA GLY A 191 31.04 -36.78 2.40
C GLY A 191 32.26 -36.43 1.53
N SER A 192 33.43 -36.38 2.16
CA SER A 192 34.75 -36.29 1.55
C SER A 192 35.15 -37.64 0.94
N SER A 193 35.60 -37.65 -0.31
CA SER A 193 36.41 -38.74 -0.84
C SER A 193 37.41 -38.19 -1.86
N LYS A 194 38.68 -38.16 -1.44
CA LYS A 194 39.83 -38.13 -2.31
C LYS A 194 39.86 -39.43 -3.11
N VAL A 195 40.28 -39.42 -4.37
CA VAL A 195 41.30 -40.33 -4.94
C VAL A 195 41.54 -40.03 -6.42
N ALA A 196 42.77 -39.62 -6.70
CA ALA A 196 43.72 -40.05 -7.73
C ALA A 196 43.36 -40.01 -9.24
N LYS A 197 44.22 -39.29 -9.97
CA LYS A 197 44.63 -39.58 -11.38
C LYS A 197 45.38 -40.91 -11.47
N PRO A 198 45.35 -41.56 -12.64
CA PRO A 198 46.50 -41.46 -13.55
C PRO A 198 46.17 -41.52 -15.06
N HIS A 199 46.97 -40.82 -15.79
CA HIS A 199 47.92 -41.23 -16.88
C HIS A 199 47.33 -41.92 -18.13
N SER A 200 47.57 -41.21 -19.23
CA SER A 200 48.22 -41.62 -20.52
C SER A 200 47.70 -42.79 -21.35
N LEU A 201 47.64 -42.56 -22.61
CA LEU A 201 48.22 -43.14 -23.83
C LEU A 201 47.15 -43.16 -24.94
N GLU A 202 47.42 -42.38 -26.04
CA GLU A 202 47.97 -42.85 -27.34
C GLU A 202 47.16 -44.03 -27.94
N GLU A 203 46.69 -43.95 -29.10
CA GLU A 203 47.17 -43.91 -30.46
C GLU A 203 46.10 -44.46 -31.43
N GLN A 204 46.12 -43.86 -32.61
CA GLN A 204 45.93 -44.45 -33.93
C GLN A 204 44.61 -45.21 -34.30
N ARG A 205 43.82 -44.66 -35.15
CA ARG A 205 43.75 -44.89 -36.62
C ARG A 205 42.63 -44.18 -37.25
#